data_bfb413857485dd9cc84045ec890f2fb2
#
_entry.id   bfb413857485dd9cc84045ec890f2fb2
#
_cell.length_a   1.000
_cell.length_b   1.000
_cell.length_c   1.000
_cell.angle_alpha   90.00
_cell.angle_beta   90.00
_cell.angle_gamma   90.00
#
_symmetry.space_group_name_H-M   'P 1'
#
loop_
_entity.id
_entity.type
_entity.pdbx_description
1 polymer ?
#
loop_
_entity_poly.entity_id
_entity_poly.type
_entity_poly.pdbx_seq_one_letter_code
_entity_poly.pdbx_strand_id
1 'polypeptide(L)'
;MLMLSIALGTAGCTALVLETAKKLREDRQTDDQITDTQIGASLLSALSDRGNSLLLDVNADVWELRVMLTGTVADAKVHQNLVQMARADKRIKKVHDEIQVLSAIEQTRRPSVNRYKEAAPSEGLGRVADDLWIETKISAKLIAHQDVTSVNYRWRSVRNITYLIGRAQSQSELTKVLEIINDTNGVSQVKSFVEVKPLLRS
;
A
#
# COMPACT_ATOMS: atom_id res chain seq x y z
N MET A 1 -33.36 42.40 -1.03
CA MET A 1 -33.39 41.12 -1.77
C MET A 1 -31.98 40.59 -1.79
N LEU A 2 -31.66 39.75 -0.83
CA LEU A 2 -30.30 39.23 -0.58
C LEU A 2 -30.17 37.88 -1.28
N MET A 3 -29.32 37.79 -2.30
CA MET A 3 -28.99 36.51 -2.94
C MET A 3 -27.90 35.83 -2.14
N LEU A 4 -28.25 34.70 -1.48
CA LEU A 4 -27.33 33.83 -0.76
C LEU A 4 -26.80 32.79 -1.75
N SER A 5 -25.57 32.96 -2.22
CA SER A 5 -24.88 31.99 -3.07
C SER A 5 -24.31 30.88 -2.20
N ILE A 6 -24.90 29.68 -2.29
CA ILE A 6 -24.38 28.47 -1.67
C ILE A 6 -23.25 27.91 -2.55
N ALA A 7 -22.01 28.05 -2.12
CA ALA A 7 -20.87 27.38 -2.71
C ALA A 7 -20.86 25.92 -2.20
N LEU A 8 -21.39 24.98 -2.98
CA LEU A 8 -21.24 23.55 -2.72
C LEU A 8 -19.77 23.13 -2.99
N GLY A 9 -19.15 22.59 -1.97
CA GLY A 9 -17.77 22.19 -1.99
C GLY A 9 -17.46 21.06 -3.01
N THR A 10 -16.53 21.33 -3.90
CA THR A 10 -16.05 20.46 -5.00
C THR A 10 -14.90 19.53 -4.58
N ALA A 11 -14.71 19.27 -3.27
CA ALA A 11 -13.58 18.46 -2.78
C ALA A 11 -13.64 16.97 -3.16
N GLY A 12 -14.84 16.41 -3.41
CA GLY A 12 -15.01 15.00 -3.76
C GLY A 12 -14.63 14.65 -5.20
N CYS A 13 -14.84 15.60 -6.13
CA CYS A 13 -14.58 15.32 -7.55
C CYS A 13 -13.10 15.33 -7.92
N THR A 14 -12.27 16.09 -7.21
CA THR A 14 -10.84 16.20 -7.52
C THR A 14 -10.06 14.93 -7.13
N ALA A 15 -10.43 14.29 -6.02
CA ALA A 15 -9.81 13.03 -5.59
C ALA A 15 -10.14 11.89 -6.58
N LEU A 16 -11.39 11.80 -7.03
CA LEU A 16 -11.81 10.78 -8.00
C LEU A 16 -11.14 10.97 -9.37
N VAL A 17 -11.02 12.20 -9.84
CA VAL A 17 -10.35 12.54 -11.10
C VAL A 17 -8.86 12.23 -11.04
N LEU A 18 -8.21 12.51 -9.90
CA LEU A 18 -6.78 12.24 -9.72
C LEU A 18 -6.50 10.72 -9.70
N GLU A 19 -7.35 9.93 -9.04
CA GLU A 19 -7.23 8.48 -8.99
C GLU A 19 -7.46 7.84 -10.37
N THR A 20 -8.43 8.35 -11.13
CA THR A 20 -8.68 7.91 -12.51
C THR A 20 -7.52 8.28 -13.44
N ALA A 21 -6.95 9.47 -13.30
CA ALA A 21 -5.79 9.91 -14.08
C ALA A 21 -4.52 9.09 -13.77
N LYS A 22 -4.34 8.66 -12.51
CA LYS A 22 -3.26 7.74 -12.13
C LYS A 22 -3.42 6.39 -12.82
N LYS A 23 -4.62 5.81 -12.81
CA LYS A 23 -4.91 4.53 -13.48
C LYS A 23 -4.66 4.55 -14.98
N LEU A 24 -4.95 5.66 -15.65
CA LEU A 24 -4.70 5.84 -17.08
C LEU A 24 -3.21 5.97 -17.45
N ARG A 25 -2.33 6.23 -16.47
CA ARG A 25 -0.87 6.36 -16.69
C ARG A 25 -0.07 5.14 -16.28
N GLU A 26 -0.70 4.16 -15.64
CA GLU A 26 -0.05 2.91 -15.28
C GLU A 26 0.23 2.05 -16.52
N ASP A 27 1.38 1.39 -16.55
CA ASP A 27 1.80 0.52 -17.65
C ASP A 27 1.13 -0.87 -17.61
N ARG A 28 0.05 -1.02 -16.83
CA ARG A 28 -0.78 -2.23 -16.78
C ARG A 28 -1.81 -2.26 -17.89
N GLN A 29 -2.13 -3.45 -18.38
CA GLN A 29 -3.30 -3.64 -19.26
C GLN A 29 -4.60 -3.31 -18.50
N THR A 30 -5.58 -2.77 -19.22
CA THR A 30 -6.88 -2.38 -18.62
C THR A 30 -7.59 -3.56 -17.97
N ASP A 31 -7.54 -4.75 -18.58
CA ASP A 31 -8.16 -5.97 -18.05
C ASP A 31 -7.49 -6.40 -16.71
N ASP A 32 -6.17 -6.30 -16.61
CA ASP A 32 -5.46 -6.54 -15.36
C ASP A 32 -5.85 -5.51 -14.29
N GLN A 33 -6.00 -4.23 -14.65
CA GLN A 33 -6.43 -3.19 -13.71
C GLN A 33 -7.83 -3.46 -13.14
N ILE A 34 -8.77 -3.90 -13.99
CA ILE A 34 -10.13 -4.25 -13.58
C ILE A 34 -10.08 -5.44 -12.64
N THR A 35 -9.37 -6.51 -13.04
CA THR A 35 -9.25 -7.72 -12.24
C THR A 35 -8.55 -7.47 -10.91
N ASP A 36 -7.46 -6.70 -10.89
CA ASP A 36 -6.75 -6.31 -9.67
C ASP A 36 -7.67 -5.54 -8.71
N THR A 37 -8.50 -4.64 -9.25
CA THR A 37 -9.49 -3.90 -8.45
C THR A 37 -10.52 -4.84 -7.82
N GLN A 38 -11.01 -5.82 -8.56
CA GLN A 38 -11.96 -6.82 -8.05
C GLN A 38 -11.33 -7.73 -6.99
N ILE A 39 -10.09 -8.17 -7.20
CA ILE A 39 -9.32 -8.94 -6.21
C ILE A 39 -9.16 -8.12 -4.93
N GLY A 40 -8.69 -6.87 -5.05
CA GLY A 40 -8.52 -5.97 -3.92
C GLY A 40 -9.81 -5.78 -3.13
N ALA A 41 -10.93 -5.53 -3.80
CA ALA A 41 -12.24 -5.39 -3.16
C ALA A 41 -12.66 -6.68 -2.44
N SER A 42 -12.44 -7.86 -3.05
CA SER A 42 -12.75 -9.16 -2.43
C SER A 42 -11.93 -9.40 -1.16
N LEU A 43 -10.63 -9.10 -1.20
CA LEU A 43 -9.73 -9.25 -0.06
C LEU A 43 -10.10 -8.26 1.06
N LEU A 44 -10.41 -7.02 0.71
CA LEU A 44 -10.83 -5.99 1.68
C LEU A 44 -12.13 -6.37 2.38
N SER A 45 -13.14 -6.86 1.63
CA SER A 45 -14.38 -7.37 2.20
C SER A 45 -14.12 -8.51 3.17
N ALA A 46 -13.31 -9.48 2.78
CA ALA A 46 -12.99 -10.63 3.59
C ALA A 46 -12.18 -10.29 4.86
N LEU A 47 -11.36 -9.23 4.83
CA LEU A 47 -10.71 -8.66 6.01
C LEU A 47 -11.74 -8.00 6.94
N SER A 48 -12.66 -7.22 6.38
CA SER A 48 -13.74 -6.55 7.13
C SER A 48 -14.64 -7.55 7.86
N ASP A 49 -15.02 -8.63 7.20
CA ASP A 49 -15.85 -9.69 7.76
C ASP A 49 -15.24 -10.38 8.99
N ARG A 50 -13.90 -10.34 9.09
CA ARG A 50 -13.14 -10.91 10.21
C ARG A 50 -12.86 -9.94 11.36
N GLY A 51 -13.21 -8.69 11.19
CA GLY A 51 -13.10 -7.63 12.19
C GLY A 51 -12.41 -6.38 11.66
N ASN A 52 -13.00 -5.23 11.94
CA ASN A 52 -12.52 -3.92 11.47
C ASN A 52 -11.08 -3.60 11.90
N SER A 53 -10.58 -4.22 12.98
CA SER A 53 -9.18 -4.05 13.39
C SER A 53 -8.18 -4.59 12.37
N LEU A 54 -8.53 -5.69 11.66
CA LEU A 54 -7.66 -6.25 10.63
C LEU A 54 -7.49 -5.33 9.42
N LEU A 55 -8.49 -4.53 9.08
CA LEU A 55 -8.40 -3.52 8.02
C LEU A 55 -7.36 -2.42 8.29
N LEU A 56 -7.05 -2.19 9.58
CA LEU A 56 -6.06 -1.20 9.99
C LEU A 56 -4.67 -1.80 10.12
N ASP A 57 -4.60 -3.10 10.29
CA ASP A 57 -3.38 -3.83 10.64
C ASP A 57 -2.76 -4.60 9.48
N VAL A 58 -3.57 -4.92 8.46
CA VAL A 58 -3.16 -5.71 7.29
C VAL A 58 -3.54 -4.99 6.00
N ASN A 59 -2.60 -4.92 5.07
CA ASN A 59 -2.80 -4.37 3.74
C ASN A 59 -2.72 -5.50 2.70
N ALA A 60 -3.51 -5.36 1.63
CA ALA A 60 -3.47 -6.22 0.46
C ALA A 60 -3.32 -5.34 -0.79
N ASP A 61 -2.10 -5.23 -1.29
CA ASP A 61 -1.81 -4.50 -2.52
C ASP A 61 -1.77 -5.46 -3.70
N VAL A 62 -2.49 -5.15 -4.78
CA VAL A 62 -2.62 -6.01 -5.95
C VAL A 62 -1.98 -5.36 -7.16
N TRP A 63 -1.18 -6.12 -7.90
CA TRP A 63 -0.53 -5.68 -9.12
C TRP A 63 -0.37 -6.83 -10.13
N GLU A 64 -1.02 -6.72 -11.29
CA GLU A 64 -0.99 -7.74 -12.36
C GLU A 64 -1.28 -9.15 -11.84
N LEU A 65 -2.36 -9.29 -11.08
CA LEU A 65 -2.85 -10.53 -10.45
C LEU A 65 -1.90 -11.11 -9.40
N ARG A 66 -0.93 -10.35 -8.93
CA ARG A 66 -0.05 -10.68 -7.81
C ARG A 66 -0.49 -9.88 -6.59
N VAL A 67 -0.56 -10.52 -5.45
CA VAL A 67 -0.96 -9.89 -4.19
C VAL A 67 0.24 -9.81 -3.25
N MET A 68 0.43 -8.66 -2.64
CA MET A 68 1.36 -8.45 -1.55
C MET A 68 0.54 -8.19 -0.28
N LEU A 69 0.63 -9.14 0.66
CA LEU A 69 0.02 -9.02 1.98
C LEU A 69 1.07 -8.50 2.95
N THR A 70 0.81 -7.37 3.58
CA THR A 70 1.73 -6.75 4.56
C THR A 70 0.97 -6.34 5.81
N GLY A 71 1.68 -6.12 6.88
CA GLY A 71 1.10 -5.69 8.13
C GLY A 71 1.47 -6.57 9.32
N THR A 72 0.70 -6.47 10.38
CA THR A 72 0.97 -7.23 11.61
C THR A 72 -0.30 -7.83 12.18
N VAL A 73 -0.21 -9.05 12.68
CA VAL A 73 -1.30 -9.73 13.40
C VAL A 73 -0.81 -10.26 14.74
N ALA A 74 -1.75 -10.42 15.66
CA ALA A 74 -1.45 -10.95 16.99
C ALA A 74 -1.42 -12.49 17.05
N ASP A 75 -2.08 -13.15 16.09
CA ASP A 75 -2.32 -14.58 16.13
C ASP A 75 -1.86 -15.25 14.82
N ALA A 76 -1.03 -16.28 14.94
CA ALA A 76 -0.54 -17.07 13.82
C ALA A 76 -1.67 -17.78 13.04
N LYS A 77 -2.78 -18.14 13.69
CA LYS A 77 -3.94 -18.73 13.02
C LYS A 77 -4.66 -17.72 12.14
N VAL A 78 -4.76 -16.47 12.61
CA VAL A 78 -5.29 -15.35 11.80
C VAL A 78 -4.41 -15.15 10.58
N HIS A 79 -3.08 -15.11 10.74
CA HIS A 79 -2.12 -15.02 9.63
C HIS A 79 -2.35 -16.14 8.61
N GLN A 80 -2.35 -17.40 9.04
CA GLN A 80 -2.58 -18.55 8.17
C GLN A 80 -3.88 -18.45 7.39
N ASN A 81 -4.98 -18.06 8.06
CA ASN A 81 -6.29 -17.92 7.43
C ASN A 81 -6.30 -16.83 6.35
N LEU A 82 -5.62 -15.69 6.58
CA LEU A 82 -5.51 -14.61 5.60
C LEU A 82 -4.75 -15.04 4.35
N VAL A 83 -3.63 -15.74 4.54
CA VAL A 83 -2.82 -16.26 3.44
C VAL A 83 -3.57 -17.33 2.64
N GLN A 84 -4.27 -18.25 3.33
CA GLN A 84 -5.09 -19.27 2.67
C GLN A 84 -6.23 -18.65 1.86
N MET A 85 -6.89 -17.65 2.40
CA MET A 85 -7.94 -16.91 1.71
C MET A 85 -7.43 -16.28 0.41
N ALA A 86 -6.29 -15.59 0.46
CA ALA A 86 -5.70 -15.01 -0.74
C ALA A 86 -5.29 -16.08 -1.76
N ARG A 87 -4.75 -17.22 -1.31
CA ARG A 87 -4.35 -18.33 -2.18
C ARG A 87 -5.53 -19.10 -2.78
N ALA A 88 -6.70 -19.02 -2.16
CA ALA A 88 -7.91 -19.70 -2.66
C ALA A 88 -8.55 -18.96 -3.83
N ASP A 89 -8.29 -17.68 -4.03
CA ASP A 89 -8.79 -16.91 -5.16
C ASP A 89 -8.02 -17.27 -6.44
N LYS A 90 -8.69 -17.98 -7.34
CA LYS A 90 -8.10 -18.48 -8.60
C LYS A 90 -7.62 -17.39 -9.56
N ARG A 91 -8.06 -16.15 -9.37
CA ARG A 91 -7.61 -15.00 -10.17
C ARG A 91 -6.18 -14.59 -9.79
N ILE A 92 -5.74 -14.91 -8.57
CA ILE A 92 -4.43 -14.53 -8.03
C ILE A 92 -3.37 -15.51 -8.54
N LYS A 93 -2.40 -14.99 -9.28
CA LYS A 93 -1.25 -15.75 -9.79
C LYS A 93 -0.19 -16.01 -8.72
N LYS A 94 0.01 -15.05 -7.82
CA LYS A 94 1.04 -15.13 -6.78
C LYS A 94 0.66 -14.34 -5.54
N VAL A 95 0.91 -14.90 -4.38
CA VAL A 95 0.78 -14.24 -3.08
C VAL A 95 2.16 -14.07 -2.47
N HIS A 96 2.56 -12.83 -2.21
CA HIS A 96 3.73 -12.47 -1.42
C HIS A 96 3.23 -12.21 0.01
N ASP A 97 3.59 -13.12 0.90
CA ASP A 97 3.16 -13.11 2.30
C ASP A 97 4.25 -12.47 3.15
N GLU A 98 4.00 -11.25 3.59
CA GLU A 98 4.87 -10.43 4.42
C GLU A 98 4.15 -9.96 5.69
N ILE A 99 3.09 -10.66 6.09
CA ILE A 99 2.42 -10.41 7.37
C ILE A 99 3.32 -10.88 8.51
N GLN A 100 3.53 -10.02 9.50
CA GLN A 100 4.32 -10.33 10.68
C GLN A 100 3.40 -10.73 11.85
N VAL A 101 3.69 -11.85 12.50
CA VAL A 101 2.99 -12.24 13.73
C VAL A 101 3.72 -11.62 14.92
N LEU A 102 3.01 -10.78 15.70
CA LEU A 102 3.58 -10.08 16.84
C LEU A 102 3.60 -10.99 18.08
N SER A 103 4.72 -10.98 18.82
CA SER A 103 4.78 -11.57 20.15
C SER A 103 3.86 -10.82 21.14
N ALA A 104 3.49 -11.47 22.24
CA ALA A 104 2.67 -10.85 23.30
C ALA A 104 3.27 -9.54 23.82
N ILE A 105 4.61 -9.46 23.95
CA ILE A 105 5.33 -8.27 24.39
C ILE A 105 5.21 -7.13 23.35
N GLU A 106 5.29 -7.45 22.07
CA GLU A 106 5.15 -6.47 20.99
C GLU A 106 3.74 -5.93 20.86
N GLN A 107 2.73 -6.76 21.13
CA GLN A 107 1.33 -6.36 21.16
C GLN A 107 1.06 -5.32 22.25
N THR A 108 1.61 -5.48 23.45
CA THR A 108 1.41 -4.53 24.56
C THR A 108 2.06 -3.16 24.30
N ARG A 109 3.06 -3.10 23.44
CA ARG A 109 3.72 -1.86 23.02
C ARG A 109 3.03 -1.14 21.88
N ARG A 110 1.98 -1.71 21.33
CA ARG A 110 1.20 -1.10 20.24
C ARG A 110 0.34 0.04 20.79
N PRO A 111 0.38 1.25 20.18
CA PRO A 111 -0.59 2.29 20.49
C PRO A 111 -1.99 1.80 20.11
N SER A 112 -2.99 1.98 20.97
CA SER A 112 -4.37 1.70 20.59
C SER A 112 -4.82 2.66 19.49
N VAL A 113 -5.62 2.18 18.53
CA VAL A 113 -6.16 2.95 17.40
C VAL A 113 -6.87 4.25 17.84
N ASN A 114 -7.42 4.29 19.04
CA ASN A 114 -8.06 5.49 19.60
C ASN A 114 -7.11 6.65 19.88
N ARG A 115 -5.80 6.40 20.03
CA ARG A 115 -4.80 7.48 20.20
C ARG A 115 -4.49 8.25 18.91
N TYR A 116 -4.81 7.68 17.74
CA TYR A 116 -4.62 8.37 16.45
C TYR A 116 -5.56 9.56 16.25
N LYS A 117 -6.68 9.62 16.98
CA LYS A 117 -7.66 10.71 16.87
C LYS A 117 -7.32 11.94 17.71
N GLU A 118 -6.44 11.81 18.69
CA GLU A 118 -6.22 12.84 19.72
C GLU A 118 -4.80 13.41 19.77
N ALA A 119 -3.85 12.84 19.05
CA ALA A 119 -2.45 13.31 19.12
C ALA A 119 -2.09 14.22 17.94
N ALA A 120 -1.72 15.44 18.28
CA ALA A 120 -0.91 16.30 17.41
C ALA A 120 0.43 15.60 17.07
N PRO A 121 1.10 15.92 15.94
CA PRO A 121 2.29 15.22 15.46
C PRO A 121 3.55 15.55 16.27
N SER A 122 3.49 15.41 17.58
CA SER A 122 4.61 15.60 18.48
C SER A 122 4.63 14.52 19.55
N GLU A 123 5.70 13.73 19.55
CA GLU A 123 6.18 12.88 20.63
C GLU A 123 5.21 11.79 21.14
N GLY A 124 5.20 10.61 20.51
CA GLY A 124 4.59 9.41 21.08
C GLY A 124 3.67 8.59 20.21
N LEU A 125 3.46 8.95 18.98
CA LEU A 125 2.75 8.13 17.98
C LEU A 125 3.69 7.03 17.47
N GLY A 126 3.90 6.00 18.25
CA GLY A 126 4.82 4.92 17.96
C GLY A 126 4.79 4.40 16.50
N ARG A 127 5.51 3.36 16.25
CA ARG A 127 5.94 2.75 14.97
C ARG A 127 4.99 2.84 13.76
N VAL A 128 3.67 2.94 13.95
CA VAL A 128 2.72 3.08 12.83
C VAL A 128 2.75 4.49 12.24
N ALA A 129 2.95 5.51 13.06
CA ALA A 129 3.15 6.87 12.56
C ALA A 129 4.51 7.00 11.86
N ASP A 130 5.52 6.27 12.34
CA ASP A 130 6.83 6.23 11.71
C ASP A 130 6.74 5.56 10.33
N ASP A 131 6.04 4.43 10.21
CA ASP A 131 5.83 3.73 8.95
C ASP A 131 5.06 4.60 7.94
N LEU A 132 3.99 5.27 8.36
CA LEU A 132 3.24 6.20 7.50
C LEU A 132 4.11 7.39 7.06
N TRP A 133 4.95 7.90 7.95
CA TRP A 133 5.89 8.97 7.63
C TRP A 133 6.98 8.52 6.64
N ILE A 134 7.45 7.27 6.76
CA ILE A 134 8.34 6.65 5.77
C ILE A 134 7.66 6.57 4.41
N GLU A 135 6.44 6.05 4.35
CA GLU A 135 5.66 5.95 3.10
C GLU A 135 5.45 7.32 2.44
N THR A 136 5.18 8.35 3.22
CA THR A 136 5.02 9.73 2.73
C THR A 136 6.32 10.27 2.12
N LYS A 137 7.46 10.04 2.79
CA LYS A 137 8.78 10.45 2.28
C LYS A 137 9.13 9.73 0.98
N ILE A 138 8.89 8.41 0.93
CA ILE A 138 9.11 7.61 -0.28
C ILE A 138 8.24 8.14 -1.43
N SER A 139 6.95 8.40 -1.17
CA SER A 139 6.03 8.97 -2.15
C SER A 139 6.55 10.26 -2.75
N ALA A 140 6.95 11.20 -1.90
CA ALA A 140 7.47 12.49 -2.34
C ALA A 140 8.73 12.34 -3.22
N LYS A 141 9.67 11.47 -2.81
CA LYS A 141 10.91 11.24 -3.54
C LYS A 141 10.69 10.55 -4.90
N LEU A 142 9.84 9.49 -4.94
CA LEU A 142 9.56 8.77 -6.17
C LEU A 142 8.78 9.63 -7.19
N ILE A 143 7.83 10.46 -6.72
CA ILE A 143 7.09 11.37 -7.60
C ILE A 143 7.99 12.47 -8.17
N ALA A 144 8.94 12.96 -7.39
CA ALA A 144 9.86 14.01 -7.82
C ALA A 144 10.93 13.51 -8.80
N HIS A 145 11.18 12.19 -8.90
CA HIS A 145 12.26 11.65 -9.74
C HIS A 145 11.80 11.41 -11.18
N GLN A 146 12.48 12.07 -12.15
CA GLN A 146 12.08 12.07 -13.56
C GLN A 146 12.19 10.70 -14.25
N ASP A 147 13.17 9.87 -13.82
CA ASP A 147 13.43 8.55 -14.40
C ASP A 147 12.63 7.42 -13.74
N VAL A 148 11.63 7.76 -12.93
CA VAL A 148 10.79 6.79 -12.20
C VAL A 148 9.32 7.01 -12.55
N THR A 149 8.67 5.97 -13.06
CA THR A 149 7.23 5.95 -13.28
C THR A 149 6.52 5.53 -11.99
N SER A 150 6.48 6.43 -11.00
CA SER A 150 6.04 6.14 -9.62
C SER A 150 4.64 5.52 -9.53
N VAL A 151 3.76 5.76 -10.51
CA VAL A 151 2.41 5.18 -10.58
C VAL A 151 2.41 3.66 -10.78
N ASN A 152 3.52 3.09 -11.25
CA ASN A 152 3.69 1.66 -11.48
C ASN A 152 4.08 0.88 -10.22
N TYR A 153 4.17 1.54 -9.07
CA TYR A 153 4.61 0.93 -7.83
C TYR A 153 3.57 1.10 -6.72
N ARG A 154 3.48 0.09 -5.85
CA ARG A 154 2.80 0.15 -4.56
C ARG A 154 3.82 -0.21 -3.49
N TRP A 155 3.84 0.54 -2.41
CA TRP A 155 4.74 0.30 -1.28
C TRP A 155 4.00 0.40 0.05
N ARG A 156 4.49 -0.36 1.01
CA ARG A 156 4.06 -0.34 2.39
C ARG A 156 5.26 -0.42 3.29
N SER A 157 5.23 0.34 4.36
CA SER A 157 6.21 0.23 5.43
C SER A 157 5.56 -0.45 6.63
N VAL A 158 6.24 -1.47 7.15
CA VAL A 158 5.82 -2.18 8.36
C VAL A 158 7.04 -2.37 9.23
N ARG A 159 7.09 -1.70 10.38
CA ARG A 159 8.19 -1.78 11.34
C ARG A 159 9.55 -1.44 10.70
N ASN A 160 9.59 -0.35 9.95
CA ASN A 160 10.77 0.16 9.23
C ASN A 160 11.24 -0.73 8.05
N ILE A 161 10.53 -1.82 7.73
CA ILE A 161 10.76 -2.61 6.52
C ILE A 161 9.81 -2.11 5.44
N THR A 162 10.35 -1.71 4.30
CA THR A 162 9.53 -1.29 3.15
C THR A 162 9.38 -2.43 2.17
N TYR A 163 8.13 -2.75 1.85
CA TYR A 163 7.72 -3.75 0.88
C TYR A 163 7.24 -3.06 -0.39
N LEU A 164 7.67 -3.56 -1.54
CA LEU A 164 7.40 -2.94 -2.84
C LEU A 164 6.87 -3.97 -3.83
N ILE A 165 5.74 -3.70 -4.46
CA ILE A 165 5.19 -4.47 -5.58
C ILE A 165 4.92 -3.54 -6.75
N GLY A 166 5.01 -4.04 -7.97
CA GLY A 166 4.76 -3.22 -9.14
C GLY A 166 5.47 -3.74 -10.39
N ARG A 167 5.74 -2.81 -11.30
CA ARG A 167 6.42 -3.03 -12.56
C ARG A 167 7.43 -1.91 -12.81
N ALA A 168 8.65 -2.29 -13.19
CA ALA A 168 9.65 -1.39 -13.75
C ALA A 168 9.75 -1.57 -15.26
N GLN A 169 9.97 -0.50 -16.02
CA GLN A 169 10.19 -0.57 -17.45
C GLN A 169 11.59 -1.07 -17.80
N SER A 170 12.55 -0.91 -16.89
CA SER A 170 13.95 -1.33 -17.04
C SER A 170 14.60 -1.68 -15.71
N GLN A 171 15.70 -2.42 -15.78
CA GLN A 171 16.51 -2.71 -14.59
C GLN A 171 17.11 -1.44 -13.98
N SER A 172 17.44 -0.44 -14.81
CA SER A 172 17.95 0.85 -14.35
C SER A 172 16.91 1.60 -13.52
N GLU A 173 15.65 1.63 -13.96
CA GLU A 173 14.55 2.22 -13.20
C GLU A 173 14.37 1.50 -11.86
N LEU A 174 14.33 0.16 -11.85
CA LEU A 174 14.21 -0.61 -10.62
C LEU A 174 15.35 -0.31 -9.64
N THR A 175 16.59 -0.28 -10.14
CA THR A 175 17.76 0.06 -9.31
C THR A 175 17.60 1.43 -8.69
N LYS A 176 17.16 2.43 -9.47
CA LYS A 176 16.93 3.79 -8.98
C LYS A 176 15.83 3.86 -7.93
N VAL A 177 14.72 3.15 -8.13
CA VAL A 177 13.63 3.06 -7.15
C VAL A 177 14.13 2.47 -5.83
N LEU A 178 14.91 1.38 -5.89
CA LEU A 178 15.46 0.74 -4.69
C LEU A 178 16.46 1.63 -3.96
N GLU A 179 17.32 2.37 -4.68
CA GLU A 179 18.23 3.37 -4.10
C GLU A 179 17.44 4.45 -3.35
N ILE A 180 16.43 5.05 -3.99
CA ILE A 180 15.60 6.10 -3.39
C ILE A 180 14.94 5.61 -2.10
N ILE A 181 14.42 4.39 -2.09
CA ILE A 181 13.75 3.83 -0.92
C ILE A 181 14.76 3.52 0.18
N ASN A 182 15.89 2.88 -0.14
CA ASN A 182 16.95 2.58 0.84
C ASN A 182 17.53 3.84 1.49
N ASP A 183 17.67 4.94 0.71
CA ASP A 183 18.18 6.24 1.20
C ASP A 183 17.09 7.06 1.92
N THR A 184 15.92 6.49 2.14
CA THR A 184 14.86 7.18 2.88
C THR A 184 15.03 6.96 4.38
N ASN A 185 15.22 8.05 5.11
CA ASN A 185 15.38 7.99 6.56
C ASN A 185 14.21 7.29 7.24
N GLY A 186 14.52 6.28 8.02
CA GLY A 186 13.60 5.40 8.72
C GLY A 186 13.45 4.02 8.08
N VAL A 187 13.87 3.83 6.83
CA VAL A 187 13.89 2.50 6.19
C VAL A 187 15.09 1.70 6.71
N SER A 188 14.83 0.51 7.25
CA SER A 188 15.86 -0.43 7.70
C SER A 188 16.15 -1.54 6.68
N GLN A 189 15.14 -1.89 5.88
CA GLN A 189 15.22 -2.93 4.86
C GLN A 189 14.20 -2.68 3.75
N VAL A 190 14.54 -3.08 2.53
CA VAL A 190 13.60 -3.10 1.39
C VAL A 190 13.43 -4.53 0.89
N LYS A 191 12.17 -4.96 0.72
CA LYS A 191 11.81 -6.21 0.05
C LYS A 191 11.03 -5.88 -1.22
N SER A 192 11.57 -6.25 -2.37
CA SER A 192 10.99 -5.93 -3.67
C SER A 192 10.40 -7.14 -4.36
N PHE A 193 9.15 -7.00 -4.80
CA PHE A 193 8.38 -7.92 -5.63
C PHE A 193 8.03 -7.29 -6.98
N VAL A 194 8.85 -6.33 -7.40
CA VAL A 194 8.73 -5.66 -8.70
C VAL A 194 9.22 -6.57 -9.81
N GLU A 195 8.46 -6.64 -10.90
CA GLU A 195 8.89 -7.29 -12.13
C GLU A 195 9.41 -6.26 -13.12
N VAL A 196 10.52 -6.58 -13.80
CA VAL A 196 11.02 -5.76 -14.88
C VAL A 196 10.37 -6.21 -16.18
N LYS A 197 9.53 -5.36 -16.75
CA LYS A 197 8.80 -5.60 -18.00
C LYS A 197 8.86 -4.33 -18.85
N PRO A 198 9.58 -4.34 -19.98
CA PRO A 198 9.58 -3.20 -20.89
C PRO A 198 8.16 -2.86 -21.36
N LEU A 199 7.92 -1.60 -21.73
CA LEU A 199 6.69 -1.21 -22.42
C LEU A 199 6.52 -2.07 -23.67
N LEU A 200 5.33 -2.62 -23.84
CA LEU A 200 4.96 -3.21 -25.13
C LEU A 200 4.89 -2.04 -26.12
N ARG A 201 5.87 -1.95 -27.00
CA ARG A 201 5.78 -1.01 -28.13
C ARG A 201 4.58 -1.46 -28.98
N SER A 202 3.52 -0.65 -28.97
CA SER A 202 2.39 -0.74 -29.90
C SER A 202 2.84 -0.40 -31.32
#